data_41c13e6ac20f81d46f569c5e07be3aec
#
_entry.id   41c13e6ac20f81d46f569c5e07be3aec
#
_cell.length_a   1.000
_cell.length_b   1.000
_cell.length_c   1.000
_cell.angle_alpha   90.00
_cell.angle_beta   90.00
_cell.angle_gamma   90.00
#
_symmetry.space_group_name_H-M   'P 1'
#
loop_
_entity.id
_entity.type
_entity.pdbx_description
1 polymer ?
#
loop_
_entity_poly.entity_id
_entity_poly.type
_entity_poly.pdbx_seq_one_letter_code
_entity_poly.pdbx_strand_id
1 'polypeptide(L)'
;MNDNSSDISEIEMSNRTFLEDEIDNILVLTRGHPFERDPFFEMIDSTGYAWSHIEHPAAQKFITSDSLQNYKAIVFYDMPGINLDTAPPKATFFEPNDEFKMSFINHLKKGIGCVFIHHAIAGWPAWEEYGNIIGGRFLYQEEMVRGAKKPDSGYRHDVKYKVMKDGIHPITNGVEDFQITDELYLAEIFEDDINPILRSN
;
A
#
# COMPACT_ATOMS: atom_id res chain seq x y z
N MET A 1 -33.06 -7.57 -8.58
CA MET A 1 -32.03 -7.06 -9.50
C MET A 1 -31.45 -5.85 -8.79
N ASN A 2 -30.35 -6.03 -8.07
CA ASN A 2 -29.66 -4.91 -7.42
C ASN A 2 -28.77 -4.24 -8.46
N ASP A 3 -29.06 -2.98 -8.70
CA ASP A 3 -28.36 -2.14 -9.64
C ASP A 3 -26.92 -1.93 -9.15
N ASN A 4 -25.94 -2.53 -9.85
CA ASN A 4 -24.51 -2.44 -9.54
C ASN A 4 -23.85 -1.17 -10.11
N SER A 5 -24.65 -0.17 -10.51
CA SER A 5 -24.12 1.07 -11.16
C SER A 5 -23.61 2.12 -10.18
N SER A 6 -23.80 1.94 -8.87
CA SER A 6 -23.41 2.94 -7.87
C SER A 6 -21.94 2.87 -7.41
N ASP A 7 -21.25 1.76 -7.69
CA ASP A 7 -19.91 1.52 -7.13
C ASP A 7 -18.77 2.24 -7.90
N ILE A 8 -19.05 2.81 -9.08
CA ILE A 8 -18.06 3.56 -9.87
C ILE A 8 -18.05 5.07 -9.52
N SER A 9 -19.08 5.53 -8.80
CA SER A 9 -19.20 6.95 -8.39
C SER A 9 -18.22 7.37 -7.28
N GLU A 10 -17.46 6.43 -6.72
CA GLU A 10 -16.46 6.69 -5.65
C GLU A 10 -15.05 6.97 -6.19
N ILE A 11 -14.87 7.09 -7.52
CA ILE A 11 -13.57 7.48 -8.09
C ILE A 11 -13.46 9.00 -8.04
N GLU A 12 -12.55 9.49 -7.23
CA GLU A 12 -12.17 10.90 -7.21
C GLU A 12 -11.00 11.13 -8.19
N MET A 13 -11.13 12.17 -9.00
CA MET A 13 -10.12 12.58 -9.96
C MET A 13 -9.36 13.80 -9.44
N SER A 14 -8.06 13.88 -9.72
CA SER A 14 -7.30 15.08 -9.40
C SER A 14 -7.90 16.30 -10.11
N ASN A 15 -7.87 17.45 -9.45
CA ASN A 15 -8.42 18.72 -9.99
C ASN A 15 -7.54 19.36 -11.08
N ARG A 16 -6.52 18.65 -11.58
CA ARG A 16 -5.63 19.19 -12.62
C ARG A 16 -6.28 19.11 -13.99
N THR A 17 -6.21 20.20 -14.74
CA THR A 17 -6.60 20.26 -16.16
C THR A 17 -5.52 19.58 -16.99
N PHE A 18 -5.84 18.48 -17.65
CA PHE A 18 -4.89 17.67 -18.42
C PHE A 18 -4.72 18.23 -19.83
N LEU A 19 -3.49 18.28 -20.30
CA LEU A 19 -3.18 18.32 -21.72
C LEU A 19 -3.20 16.86 -22.22
N GLU A 20 -3.96 16.59 -23.27
CA GLU A 20 -4.49 15.27 -23.63
C GLU A 20 -3.47 14.17 -24.02
N ASP A 21 -2.17 14.40 -24.10
CA ASP A 21 -1.31 13.47 -24.85
C ASP A 21 -0.19 12.72 -24.12
N GLU A 22 0.15 12.99 -22.84
CA GLU A 22 1.25 12.24 -22.17
C GLU A 22 1.25 12.32 -20.63
N ILE A 23 0.13 12.24 -19.96
CA ILE A 23 0.16 12.31 -18.50
C ILE A 23 0.15 10.89 -17.90
N ASP A 24 1.24 10.55 -17.26
CA ASP A 24 1.31 9.33 -16.46
C ASP A 24 0.32 9.42 -15.30
N ASN A 25 -0.65 8.53 -15.30
CA ASN A 25 -1.67 8.43 -14.27
C ASN A 25 -1.23 7.44 -13.21
N ILE A 26 -1.44 7.80 -11.94
CA ILE A 26 -1.30 6.87 -10.81
C ILE A 26 -2.66 6.63 -10.15
N LEU A 27 -2.88 5.41 -9.69
CA LEU A 27 -4.07 5.05 -8.92
C LEU A 27 -3.71 5.03 -7.45
N VAL A 28 -4.44 5.76 -6.61
CA VAL A 28 -4.24 5.80 -5.16
C VAL A 28 -5.33 5.00 -4.48
N LEU A 29 -4.95 4.02 -3.68
CA LEU A 29 -5.86 3.20 -2.88
C LEU A 29 -5.75 3.58 -1.42
N THR A 30 -6.89 3.76 -0.76
CA THR A 30 -6.94 4.00 0.69
C THR A 30 -8.01 3.14 1.35
N ARG A 31 -8.14 3.23 2.64
CA ARG A 31 -9.10 2.66 3.58
C ARG A 31 -8.48 1.64 4.54
N GLY A 32 -9.19 1.38 5.61
CA GLY A 32 -8.81 0.41 6.64
C GLY A 32 -8.01 1.00 7.79
N HIS A 33 -7.45 2.21 7.59
CA HIS A 33 -6.77 2.99 8.63
C HIS A 33 -7.13 4.47 8.50
N PRO A 34 -7.42 5.19 9.60
CA PRO A 34 -7.65 6.63 9.55
C PRO A 34 -6.35 7.38 9.21
N PHE A 35 -6.46 8.47 8.46
CA PHE A 35 -5.35 9.34 8.11
C PHE A 35 -5.81 10.77 7.88
N GLU A 36 -4.90 11.73 7.90
CA GLU A 36 -5.17 13.12 7.56
C GLU A 36 -5.23 13.26 6.04
N ARG A 37 -6.44 13.38 5.51
CA ARG A 37 -6.73 13.33 4.08
C ARG A 37 -6.04 14.46 3.30
N ASP A 38 -6.21 15.69 3.74
CA ASP A 38 -5.71 16.83 2.98
C ASP A 38 -4.18 16.83 2.85
N PRO A 39 -3.38 16.68 3.93
CA PRO A 39 -1.93 16.58 3.82
C PRO A 39 -1.45 15.40 2.97
N PHE A 40 -2.16 14.27 3.02
CA PHE A 40 -1.81 13.11 2.21
C PHE A 40 -1.98 13.40 0.71
N PHE A 41 -3.11 13.96 0.30
CA PHE A 41 -3.33 14.27 -1.11
C PHE A 41 -2.51 15.47 -1.59
N GLU A 42 -2.17 16.44 -0.74
CA GLU A 42 -1.18 17.47 -1.04
C GLU A 42 0.20 16.86 -1.35
N MET A 43 0.60 15.83 -0.60
CA MET A 43 1.83 15.08 -0.89
C MET A 43 1.74 14.38 -2.26
N ILE A 44 0.62 13.72 -2.57
CA ILE A 44 0.42 13.08 -3.88
C ILE A 44 0.47 14.14 -5.00
N ASP A 45 -0.19 15.29 -4.83
CA ASP A 45 -0.17 16.40 -5.79
C ASP A 45 1.25 16.90 -6.06
N SER A 46 2.10 16.93 -5.02
CA SER A 46 3.49 17.38 -5.13
C SER A 46 4.34 16.51 -6.06
N THR A 47 3.93 15.28 -6.32
CA THR A 47 4.64 14.37 -7.24
C THR A 47 4.57 14.83 -8.70
N GLY A 48 3.57 15.63 -9.05
CA GLY A 48 3.36 16.10 -10.42
C GLY A 48 2.61 15.14 -11.32
N TYR A 49 2.32 13.93 -10.90
CA TYR A 49 1.51 12.97 -11.65
C TYR A 49 0.03 13.31 -11.57
N ALA A 50 -0.72 12.94 -12.61
CA ALA A 50 -2.16 12.85 -12.52
C ALA A 50 -2.55 11.63 -11.67
N TRP A 51 -3.59 11.74 -10.86
CA TRP A 51 -4.01 10.64 -10.02
C TRP A 51 -5.53 10.49 -9.95
N SER A 52 -5.95 9.28 -9.69
CA SER A 52 -7.32 8.94 -9.31
C SER A 52 -7.31 8.23 -7.97
N HIS A 53 -8.33 8.41 -7.18
CA HIS A 53 -8.48 7.80 -5.87
C HIS A 53 -9.66 6.85 -5.84
N ILE A 54 -9.48 5.70 -5.21
CA ILE A 54 -10.55 4.73 -4.97
C ILE A 54 -10.32 4.01 -3.64
N GLU A 55 -11.39 3.73 -2.93
CA GLU A 55 -11.36 3.02 -1.66
C GLU A 55 -11.81 1.56 -1.80
N HIS A 56 -11.42 0.71 -0.83
CA HIS A 56 -12.02 -0.61 -0.70
C HIS A 56 -13.49 -0.50 -0.22
N PRO A 57 -14.41 -1.38 -0.67
CA PRO A 57 -14.17 -2.55 -1.54
C PRO A 57 -14.17 -2.25 -3.05
N ALA A 58 -14.52 -1.04 -3.50
CA ALA A 58 -14.58 -0.70 -4.91
C ALA A 58 -13.23 -0.90 -5.64
N ALA A 59 -12.11 -0.65 -4.95
CA ALA A 59 -10.77 -0.88 -5.44
C ALA A 59 -10.55 -2.33 -5.95
N GLN A 60 -11.15 -3.33 -5.30
CA GLN A 60 -11.01 -4.72 -5.73
C GLN A 60 -11.63 -4.96 -7.12
N LYS A 61 -12.82 -4.41 -7.35
CA LYS A 61 -13.48 -4.49 -8.66
C LYS A 61 -12.71 -3.70 -9.73
N PHE A 62 -12.14 -2.56 -9.35
CA PHE A 62 -11.37 -1.74 -10.28
C PHE A 62 -10.09 -2.44 -10.74
N ILE A 63 -9.36 -3.08 -9.84
CA ILE A 63 -8.14 -3.84 -10.17
C ILE A 63 -8.43 -5.03 -11.09
N THR A 64 -9.62 -5.62 -11.01
CA THR A 64 -10.02 -6.70 -11.92
C THR A 64 -10.50 -6.21 -13.28
N SER A 65 -10.71 -4.91 -13.46
CA SER A 65 -11.19 -4.33 -14.70
C SER A 65 -10.07 -3.97 -15.68
N ASP A 66 -10.44 -3.81 -16.96
CA ASP A 66 -9.53 -3.34 -17.99
C ASP A 66 -9.09 -1.88 -17.77
N SER A 67 -9.81 -1.12 -16.93
CA SER A 67 -9.52 0.29 -16.67
C SER A 67 -8.15 0.50 -16.01
N LEU A 68 -7.62 -0.51 -15.30
CA LEU A 68 -6.31 -0.41 -14.66
C LEU A 68 -5.15 -0.24 -15.68
N GLN A 69 -5.32 -0.67 -16.93
CA GLN A 69 -4.32 -0.47 -17.97
C GLN A 69 -3.99 1.00 -18.29
N ASN A 70 -4.87 1.94 -17.89
CA ASN A 70 -4.67 3.38 -18.04
C ASN A 70 -3.74 3.99 -17.00
N TYR A 71 -3.27 3.20 -16.03
CA TYR A 71 -2.41 3.64 -14.95
C TYR A 71 -1.01 3.06 -15.08
N LYS A 72 -0.01 3.87 -14.73
CA LYS A 72 1.40 3.49 -14.73
C LYS A 72 1.84 2.87 -13.42
N ALA A 73 1.20 3.28 -12.33
CA ALA A 73 1.48 2.77 -10.99
C ALA A 73 0.26 2.79 -10.10
N ILE A 74 0.31 1.99 -9.06
CA ILE A 74 -0.66 1.97 -7.96
C ILE A 74 0.05 2.36 -6.67
N VAL A 75 -0.51 3.32 -5.94
CA VAL A 75 -0.07 3.71 -4.60
C VAL A 75 -1.04 3.11 -3.59
N PHE A 76 -0.54 2.23 -2.76
CA PHE A 76 -1.29 1.58 -1.69
C PHE A 76 -1.05 2.34 -0.38
N TYR A 77 -2.08 2.94 0.15
CA TYR A 77 -2.14 3.53 1.48
C TYR A 77 -3.41 3.02 2.16
N ASP A 78 -3.52 1.69 2.18
CA ASP A 78 -4.70 0.96 2.59
C ASP A 78 -4.32 -0.21 3.51
N MET A 79 -5.28 -0.67 4.30
CA MET A 79 -5.11 -1.80 5.23
C MET A 79 -6.33 -2.73 5.13
N PRO A 80 -6.54 -3.39 3.98
CA PRO A 80 -7.68 -4.26 3.75
C PRO A 80 -7.48 -5.66 4.36
N GLY A 81 -8.55 -6.45 4.38
CA GLY A 81 -8.50 -7.85 4.84
C GLY A 81 -8.61 -8.03 6.35
N ILE A 82 -9.01 -6.99 7.08
CA ILE A 82 -9.13 -6.99 8.53
C ILE A 82 -10.51 -6.52 8.92
N ASN A 83 -11.16 -7.25 9.82
CA ASN A 83 -12.33 -6.77 10.52
C ASN A 83 -11.92 -6.37 11.94
N LEU A 84 -11.85 -5.06 12.17
CA LEU A 84 -11.51 -4.45 13.45
C LEU A 84 -12.70 -4.22 14.37
N ASP A 85 -13.94 -4.51 13.95
CA ASP A 85 -15.14 -4.45 14.79
C ASP A 85 -15.05 -5.44 15.96
N THR A 86 -14.13 -6.37 15.84
CA THR A 86 -13.72 -7.25 16.92
C THR A 86 -12.28 -6.92 17.30
N ALA A 87 -12.09 -6.08 18.33
CA ALA A 87 -10.75 -5.74 18.82
C ALA A 87 -9.90 -6.99 19.14
N PRO A 88 -8.56 -6.95 18.98
CA PRO A 88 -7.70 -8.05 19.39
C PRO A 88 -8.05 -8.53 20.80
N PRO A 89 -8.10 -9.85 21.09
CA PRO A 89 -7.70 -10.99 20.25
C PRO A 89 -8.77 -11.50 19.28
N LYS A 90 -9.82 -10.76 18.99
CA LYS A 90 -10.97 -11.18 18.21
C LYS A 90 -10.99 -10.65 16.78
N ALA A 91 -9.96 -9.93 16.34
CA ALA A 91 -9.84 -9.51 14.95
C ALA A 91 -9.94 -10.73 14.02
N THR A 92 -10.76 -10.62 12.98
CA THR A 92 -10.85 -11.64 11.95
C THR A 92 -10.16 -11.17 10.69
N PHE A 93 -9.46 -12.09 10.05
CA PHE A 93 -8.68 -11.82 8.86
C PHE A 93 -9.29 -12.57 7.67
N PHE A 94 -9.26 -11.96 6.51
CA PHE A 94 -9.76 -12.58 5.28
C PHE A 94 -8.86 -12.24 4.10
N GLU A 95 -8.89 -13.10 3.10
CA GLU A 95 -8.18 -12.91 1.84
C GLU A 95 -9.08 -12.17 0.84
N PRO A 96 -8.52 -11.47 -0.15
CA PRO A 96 -9.30 -11.06 -1.30
C PRO A 96 -9.78 -12.29 -2.08
N ASN A 97 -10.79 -12.11 -2.94
CA ASN A 97 -11.24 -13.21 -3.79
C ASN A 97 -10.16 -13.58 -4.84
N ASP A 98 -10.30 -14.78 -5.41
CA ASP A 98 -9.29 -15.32 -6.34
C ASP A 98 -9.18 -14.49 -7.63
N GLU A 99 -10.27 -13.87 -8.07
CA GLU A 99 -10.26 -12.98 -9.24
C GLU A 99 -9.34 -11.77 -9.00
N PHE A 100 -9.46 -11.13 -7.83
CA PHE A 100 -8.56 -10.04 -7.45
C PHE A 100 -7.10 -10.50 -7.38
N LYS A 101 -6.82 -11.62 -6.68
CA LYS A 101 -5.46 -12.16 -6.56
C LYS A 101 -4.84 -12.41 -7.93
N MET A 102 -5.55 -13.11 -8.81
CA MET A 102 -5.06 -13.40 -10.16
C MET A 102 -4.84 -12.13 -10.99
N SER A 103 -5.78 -11.20 -10.94
CA SER A 103 -5.68 -9.94 -11.68
C SER A 103 -4.51 -9.09 -11.19
N PHE A 104 -4.36 -8.93 -9.88
CA PHE A 104 -3.26 -8.17 -9.29
C PHE A 104 -1.90 -8.76 -9.68
N ILE A 105 -1.72 -10.08 -9.53
CA ILE A 105 -0.48 -10.77 -9.93
C ILE A 105 -0.23 -10.62 -11.44
N ASN A 106 -1.26 -10.67 -12.27
CA ASN A 106 -1.11 -10.49 -13.70
C ASN A 106 -0.70 -9.06 -14.07
N HIS A 107 -1.20 -8.04 -13.37
CA HIS A 107 -0.77 -6.65 -13.56
C HIS A 107 0.69 -6.45 -13.16
N LEU A 108 1.14 -7.04 -12.05
CA LEU A 108 2.55 -7.04 -11.65
C LEU A 108 3.43 -7.68 -12.73
N LYS A 109 3.02 -8.83 -13.27
CA LYS A 109 3.74 -9.51 -14.37
C LYS A 109 3.80 -8.69 -15.65
N LYS A 110 2.82 -7.82 -15.89
CA LYS A 110 2.80 -6.87 -17.01
C LYS A 110 3.65 -5.62 -16.73
N GLY A 111 4.17 -5.45 -15.52
CA GLY A 111 5.11 -4.39 -15.17
C GLY A 111 4.48 -3.14 -14.58
N ILE A 112 3.24 -3.20 -14.07
CA ILE A 112 2.69 -2.06 -13.33
C ILE A 112 3.54 -1.77 -12.08
N GLY A 113 3.87 -0.50 -11.87
CA GLY A 113 4.57 -0.07 -10.66
C GLY A 113 3.65 -0.12 -9.43
N CYS A 114 4.19 -0.49 -8.28
CA CYS A 114 3.45 -0.44 -7.02
C CYS A 114 4.28 0.25 -5.95
N VAL A 115 3.65 1.16 -5.21
CA VAL A 115 4.23 1.84 -4.05
C VAL A 115 3.35 1.52 -2.85
N PHE A 116 3.92 0.86 -1.85
CA PHE A 116 3.23 0.52 -0.61
C PHE A 116 3.71 1.46 0.49
N ILE A 117 2.80 2.25 1.03
CA ILE A 117 3.13 3.27 2.02
C ILE A 117 2.66 2.80 3.40
N HIS A 118 3.59 2.84 4.35
CA HIS A 118 3.37 2.69 5.78
C HIS A 118 2.49 1.46 6.12
N HIS A 119 1.25 1.69 6.55
CA HIS A 119 0.36 0.61 6.99
C HIS A 119 -0.12 -0.33 5.88
N ALA A 120 0.20 -0.07 4.61
CA ALA A 120 -0.08 -1.03 3.54
C ALA A 120 0.61 -2.40 3.77
N ILE A 121 1.74 -2.44 4.50
CA ILE A 121 2.40 -3.70 4.92
C ILE A 121 1.50 -4.55 5.85
N ALA A 122 0.51 -3.94 6.49
CA ALA A 122 -0.43 -4.60 7.39
C ALA A 122 -1.70 -5.09 6.69
N GLY A 123 -1.87 -4.79 5.40
CA GLY A 123 -3.00 -5.23 4.59
C GLY A 123 -2.99 -6.73 4.30
N TRP A 124 -4.16 -7.29 3.99
CA TRP A 124 -4.38 -8.68 3.60
C TRP A 124 -3.62 -9.73 4.45
N PRO A 125 -3.69 -9.68 5.78
CA PRO A 125 -2.88 -10.53 6.65
C PRO A 125 -3.10 -12.04 6.45
N ALA A 126 -4.27 -12.45 5.95
CA ALA A 126 -4.55 -13.84 5.62
C ALA A 126 -3.98 -14.27 4.25
N TRP A 127 -3.54 -13.34 3.39
CA TRP A 127 -2.98 -13.66 2.08
C TRP A 127 -1.44 -13.59 2.11
N GLU A 128 -0.82 -14.76 2.31
CA GLU A 128 0.64 -14.88 2.49
C GLU A 128 1.42 -14.30 1.28
N GLU A 129 0.93 -14.51 0.05
CA GLU A 129 1.61 -14.04 -1.15
C GLU A 129 1.67 -12.50 -1.23
N TYR A 130 0.71 -11.80 -0.63
CA TYR A 130 0.76 -10.35 -0.54
C TYR A 130 2.00 -9.86 0.23
N GLY A 131 2.31 -10.50 1.36
CA GLY A 131 3.54 -10.22 2.09
C GLY A 131 4.80 -10.50 1.28
N ASN A 132 4.82 -11.58 0.48
CA ASN A 132 5.94 -11.88 -0.41
C ASN A 132 6.08 -10.83 -1.54
N ILE A 133 4.98 -10.29 -2.04
CA ILE A 133 4.98 -9.23 -3.06
C ILE A 133 5.55 -7.92 -2.49
N ILE A 134 5.16 -7.55 -1.26
CA ILE A 134 5.62 -6.30 -0.62
C ILE A 134 7.07 -6.43 -0.12
N GLY A 135 7.49 -7.63 0.26
CA GLY A 135 8.78 -7.89 0.91
C GLY A 135 8.74 -7.83 2.44
N GLY A 136 7.56 -8.00 3.04
CA GLY A 136 7.38 -8.01 4.49
C GLY A 136 5.93 -8.19 4.91
N ARG A 137 5.70 -8.36 6.22
CA ARG A 137 4.37 -8.55 6.80
C ARG A 137 4.28 -7.90 8.18
N PHE A 138 3.13 -7.32 8.49
CA PHE A 138 2.76 -6.99 9.85
C PHE A 138 2.00 -8.18 10.45
N LEU A 139 2.52 -8.75 11.53
CA LEU A 139 1.96 -9.93 12.19
C LEU A 139 1.06 -9.48 13.35
N TYR A 140 -0.22 -9.76 13.25
CA TYR A 140 -1.19 -9.40 14.30
C TYR A 140 -1.18 -10.35 15.51
N GLN A 141 -0.51 -11.47 15.36
CA GLN A 141 -0.30 -12.50 16.37
C GLN A 141 0.97 -13.29 16.02
N GLU A 142 1.45 -14.08 16.98
CA GLU A 142 2.54 -15.01 16.73
C GLU A 142 2.14 -16.01 15.63
N GLU A 143 2.95 -16.17 14.60
CA GLU A 143 2.70 -17.11 13.50
C GLU A 143 3.97 -17.68 12.87
N MET A 144 3.80 -18.72 12.05
CA MET A 144 4.88 -19.29 11.26
C MET A 144 5.07 -18.46 9.97
N VAL A 145 6.25 -17.86 9.80
CA VAL A 145 6.60 -17.10 8.61
C VAL A 145 7.85 -17.73 8.00
N ARG A 146 7.75 -18.20 6.75
CA ARG A 146 8.86 -18.81 6.00
C ARG A 146 9.58 -19.93 6.80
N GLY A 147 8.82 -20.74 7.51
CA GLY A 147 9.35 -21.87 8.28
C GLY A 147 9.94 -21.50 9.65
N ALA A 148 9.90 -20.26 10.04
CA ALA A 148 10.33 -19.79 11.37
C ALA A 148 9.14 -19.25 12.16
N LYS A 149 9.12 -19.53 13.46
CA LYS A 149 8.14 -18.97 14.38
C LYS A 149 8.53 -17.52 14.70
N LYS A 150 7.63 -16.59 14.42
CA LYS A 150 7.83 -15.15 14.61
C LYS A 150 6.83 -14.60 15.63
N PRO A 151 7.25 -13.69 16.51
CA PRO A 151 6.33 -13.00 17.41
C PRO A 151 5.41 -12.09 16.64
N ASP A 152 4.36 -11.62 17.30
CA ASP A 152 3.54 -10.52 16.79
C ASP A 152 4.37 -9.26 16.54
N SER A 153 3.95 -8.51 15.56
CA SER A 153 4.49 -7.18 15.26
C SER A 153 4.01 -6.16 16.30
N GLY A 154 4.67 -5.01 16.31
CA GLY A 154 4.30 -3.91 17.18
C GLY A 154 4.45 -2.58 16.46
N TYR A 155 3.95 -1.53 17.09
CA TYR A 155 4.14 -0.16 16.63
C TYR A 155 4.29 0.81 17.82
N ARG A 156 4.89 1.95 17.56
CA ARG A 156 5.03 3.05 18.52
C ARG A 156 4.81 4.37 17.80
N HIS A 157 3.96 5.21 18.38
CA HIS A 157 3.77 6.59 17.93
C HIS A 157 4.88 7.52 18.46
N ASP A 158 5.05 8.64 17.78
CA ASP A 158 5.92 9.75 18.21
C ASP A 158 7.38 9.35 18.46
N VAL A 159 7.89 8.38 17.68
CA VAL A 159 9.28 7.98 17.76
C VAL A 159 10.14 8.93 16.93
N LYS A 160 11.17 9.51 17.57
CA LYS A 160 12.17 10.29 16.86
C LYS A 160 13.32 9.38 16.44
N TYR A 161 13.56 9.30 15.13
CA TYR A 161 14.64 8.48 14.58
C TYR A 161 15.32 9.16 13.39
N LYS A 162 16.51 8.68 13.06
CA LYS A 162 17.24 9.13 11.88
C LYS A 162 17.01 8.13 10.75
N VAL A 163 16.69 8.65 9.58
CA VAL A 163 16.64 7.88 8.32
C VAL A 163 17.94 8.13 7.57
N MET A 164 18.60 7.05 7.19
CA MET A 164 19.89 7.06 6.51
C MET A 164 19.81 6.33 5.17
N LYS A 165 20.54 6.82 4.19
CA LYS A 165 20.66 6.11 2.91
C LYS A 165 21.41 4.79 3.10
N ASP A 166 20.89 3.74 2.45
CA ASP A 166 21.54 2.43 2.37
C ASP A 166 22.05 2.19 0.94
N GLY A 167 23.30 2.56 0.73
CA GLY A 167 23.93 2.45 -0.59
C GLY A 167 23.61 3.59 -1.56
N ILE A 168 23.82 3.32 -2.85
CA ILE A 168 23.58 4.24 -3.97
C ILE A 168 22.43 3.69 -4.81
N HIS A 169 21.37 4.45 -4.96
CA HIS A 169 20.21 4.07 -5.76
C HIS A 169 19.61 5.30 -6.46
N PRO A 170 19.12 5.21 -7.71
CA PRO A 170 18.54 6.34 -8.42
C PRO A 170 17.38 7.02 -7.66
N ILE A 171 16.55 6.25 -6.94
CA ILE A 171 15.43 6.78 -6.14
C ILE A 171 15.92 7.71 -5.01
N THR A 172 17.13 7.49 -4.49
CA THR A 172 17.70 8.31 -3.40
C THR A 172 18.62 9.44 -3.88
N ASN A 173 18.64 9.72 -5.19
CA ASN A 173 19.38 10.87 -5.71
C ASN A 173 18.81 12.17 -5.16
N GLY A 174 19.70 13.00 -4.58
CA GLY A 174 19.31 14.26 -3.95
C GLY A 174 18.66 14.12 -2.57
N VAL A 175 18.47 12.89 -2.07
CA VAL A 175 18.03 12.66 -0.69
C VAL A 175 19.25 12.65 0.22
N GLU A 176 19.23 13.44 1.27
CA GLU A 176 20.21 13.40 2.36
C GLU A 176 19.63 12.63 3.55
N ASP A 177 20.51 12.20 4.47
CA ASP A 177 20.04 11.66 5.75
C ASP A 177 19.21 12.70 6.49
N PHE A 178 18.10 12.29 7.10
CA PHE A 178 17.21 13.22 7.79
C PHE A 178 16.68 12.63 9.11
N GLN A 179 16.17 13.50 9.96
CA GLN A 179 15.46 13.10 11.17
C GLN A 179 13.96 13.30 10.98
N ILE A 180 13.19 12.37 11.50
CA ILE A 180 11.73 12.42 11.49
C ILE A 180 11.20 12.00 12.87
N THR A 181 10.03 12.52 13.22
CA THR A 181 9.22 12.00 14.34
C THR A 181 7.95 11.44 13.74
N ASP A 182 7.76 10.15 13.85
CA ASP A 182 6.66 9.45 13.20
C ASP A 182 6.32 8.14 13.93
N GLU A 183 5.34 7.42 13.43
CA GLU A 183 5.04 6.07 13.87
C GLU A 183 6.11 5.09 13.37
N LEU A 184 6.54 4.19 14.24
CA LEU A 184 7.51 3.15 13.92
C LEU A 184 6.84 1.78 14.02
N TYR A 185 6.93 0.97 12.97
CA TYR A 185 6.48 -0.42 12.95
C TYR A 185 7.64 -1.39 13.19
N LEU A 186 7.38 -2.41 13.99
CA LEU A 186 8.23 -3.58 14.14
C LEU A 186 7.62 -4.73 13.33
N ALA A 187 7.67 -4.60 12.01
CA ALA A 187 7.14 -5.60 11.10
C ALA A 187 8.21 -6.63 10.72
N GLU A 188 7.80 -7.81 10.29
CA GLU A 188 8.69 -8.81 9.70
C GLU A 188 9.07 -8.38 8.28
N ILE A 189 10.34 -8.10 8.05
CA ILE A 189 10.89 -7.68 6.75
C ILE A 189 11.68 -8.82 6.13
N PHE A 190 11.44 -9.09 4.86
CA PHE A 190 12.10 -10.14 4.08
C PHE A 190 13.35 -9.60 3.40
N GLU A 191 14.38 -9.31 4.19
CA GLU A 191 15.58 -8.60 3.73
C GLU A 191 16.30 -9.26 2.55
N ASP A 192 16.19 -10.59 2.41
CA ASP A 192 16.78 -11.33 1.29
C ASP A 192 16.07 -11.10 -0.06
N ASP A 193 14.81 -10.61 -0.01
CA ASP A 193 13.96 -10.43 -1.19
C ASP A 193 13.82 -8.95 -1.61
N ILE A 194 14.37 -8.04 -0.83
CA ILE A 194 14.27 -6.60 -1.09
C ILE A 194 15.65 -5.99 -1.32
N ASN A 195 15.66 -4.81 -1.91
CA ASN A 195 16.86 -3.96 -1.99
C ASN A 195 16.65 -2.74 -1.09
N PRO A 196 17.12 -2.73 0.15
CA PRO A 196 16.96 -1.60 1.06
C PRO A 196 17.66 -0.37 0.49
N ILE A 197 16.97 0.75 0.46
CA ILE A 197 17.51 2.04 -0.03
C ILE A 197 17.60 3.10 1.06
N LEU A 198 16.82 2.92 2.12
CA LEU A 198 16.83 3.72 3.34
C LEU A 198 16.73 2.79 4.56
N ARG A 199 17.36 3.18 5.66
CA ARG A 199 17.27 2.49 6.95
C ARG A 199 17.08 3.49 8.07
N SER A 200 16.36 3.09 9.11
CA SER A 200 16.29 3.83 10.38
C SER A 200 17.29 3.26 11.39
N ASN A 201 17.75 4.10 12.31
CA ASN A 201 18.58 3.69 13.44
C ASN A 201 17.73 3.28 14.66
#